data_4b2f7ef3d1d82e299a98878757d7394c
#
_entry.id   4b2f7ef3d1d82e299a98878757d7394c
#
_cell.length_a   1.000
_cell.length_b   1.000
_cell.length_c   1.000
_cell.angle_alpha   90.00
_cell.angle_beta   90.00
_cell.angle_gamma   90.00
#
_symmetry.space_group_name_H-M   'P 1'
#
loop_
_entity.id
_entity.type
_entity.pdbx_description
1 polymer ?
#
loop_
_entity_poly.entity_id
_entity_poly.type
_entity_poly.pdbx_seq_one_letter_code
_entity_poly.pdbx_strand_id
1 'polypeptide(L)'
;ELELISRDDAGEPGEAVRVAEELVTREGVQILTGTTLSNVGLAVASFAAQNQVLYLAAEPLADAVTLQSGNRYTFRLRPSTYMQAAMLAELAVDNPATRWATIAPNYAYGQEAVAAFKAIMSEKRPDIEWVGEQWPALFNIDAGAEVQALAAAEPEAIFNVTFGADLARFVREGTDRGLFENTFVTSLLTGEPEYIDPLEDEAPEGWLVTGYPWDKIDDPAYVAWLDDYQERYDDYPRIGSIVGYNAIKAIAAALEATGGETDVEALIEAMRSVTFETPQGELEFRAID
;
A
#
# COMPACT_ATOMS: atom_id res chain seq x y z
N GLU A 1 12.55 21.91 -15.77
CA GLU A 1 11.09 21.92 -15.57
C GLU A 1 10.58 20.49 -15.67
N LEU A 2 9.71 20.06 -14.73
CA LEU A 2 9.04 18.77 -14.77
C LEU A 2 7.65 18.92 -15.40
N GLU A 3 7.32 18.04 -16.33
CA GLU A 3 5.99 17.90 -16.89
C GLU A 3 5.40 16.56 -16.46
N LEU A 4 4.19 16.56 -15.94
CA LEU A 4 3.45 15.36 -15.55
C LEU A 4 2.40 15.03 -16.60
N ILE A 5 2.52 13.86 -17.22
CA ILE A 5 1.53 13.32 -18.16
C ILE A 5 0.82 12.16 -17.51
N SER A 6 -0.47 12.30 -17.28
CA SER A 6 -1.31 11.28 -16.60
C SER A 6 -2.12 10.45 -17.59
N ARG A 7 -2.23 9.16 -17.30
CA ARG A 7 -3.10 8.19 -17.98
C ARG A 7 -3.77 7.30 -16.95
N ASP A 8 -4.97 6.86 -17.26
CA ASP A 8 -5.72 5.90 -16.42
C ASP A 8 -5.35 4.47 -16.84
N ASP A 9 -4.93 3.65 -15.88
CA ASP A 9 -4.62 2.23 -16.06
C ASP A 9 -5.83 1.32 -15.83
N ALA A 10 -6.96 1.89 -15.45
CA ALA A 10 -8.23 1.20 -15.15
C ALA A 10 -8.11 0.09 -14.07
N GLY A 11 -7.02 0.04 -13.32
CA GLY A 11 -6.71 -1.05 -12.38
C GLY A 11 -6.40 -2.38 -13.06
N GLU A 12 -6.10 -2.39 -14.36
CA GLU A 12 -5.89 -3.59 -15.16
C GLU A 12 -4.45 -3.68 -15.69
N PRO A 13 -3.73 -4.80 -15.42
CA PRO A 13 -2.33 -4.94 -15.81
C PRO A 13 -2.06 -4.75 -17.31
N GLY A 14 -2.97 -5.26 -18.16
CA GLY A 14 -2.83 -5.13 -19.61
C GLY A 14 -3.00 -3.68 -20.09
N GLU A 15 -3.93 -2.95 -19.50
CA GLU A 15 -4.14 -1.54 -19.82
C GLU A 15 -2.97 -0.68 -19.30
N ALA A 16 -2.48 -0.98 -18.10
CA ALA A 16 -1.31 -0.28 -17.54
C ALA A 16 -0.08 -0.40 -18.45
N VAL A 17 0.20 -1.59 -18.97
CA VAL A 17 1.31 -1.80 -19.92
C VAL A 17 1.05 -1.03 -21.22
N ARG A 18 -0.18 -1.05 -21.75
CA ARG A 18 -0.54 -0.30 -22.96
C ARG A 18 -0.33 1.20 -22.82
N VAL A 19 -0.78 1.77 -21.69
CA VAL A 19 -0.61 3.23 -21.45
C VAL A 19 0.86 3.57 -21.13
N ALA A 20 1.60 2.69 -20.45
CA ALA A 20 3.04 2.88 -20.23
C ALA A 20 3.82 2.88 -21.57
N GLU A 21 3.49 1.97 -22.50
CA GLU A 21 4.06 1.97 -23.85
C GLU A 21 3.75 3.28 -24.60
N GLU A 22 2.50 3.76 -24.53
CA GLU A 22 2.11 5.02 -25.13
C GLU A 22 2.90 6.20 -24.55
N LEU A 23 3.00 6.30 -23.23
CA LEU A 23 3.74 7.35 -22.55
C LEU A 23 5.23 7.36 -22.95
N VAL A 24 5.87 6.21 -23.01
CA VAL A 24 7.29 6.10 -23.34
C VAL A 24 7.54 6.34 -24.84
N THR A 25 6.75 5.71 -25.72
CA THR A 25 7.07 5.69 -27.15
C THR A 25 6.50 6.87 -27.93
N ARG A 26 5.36 7.44 -27.51
CA ARG A 26 4.70 8.55 -28.22
C ARG A 26 4.89 9.89 -27.56
N GLU A 27 4.80 9.92 -26.21
CA GLU A 27 4.93 11.15 -25.44
C GLU A 27 6.39 11.41 -25.02
N GLY A 28 7.26 10.41 -25.12
CA GLY A 28 8.68 10.54 -24.80
C GLY A 28 8.97 10.64 -23.29
N VAL A 29 8.11 10.07 -22.46
CA VAL A 29 8.29 10.05 -21.00
C VAL A 29 9.54 9.25 -20.62
N GLN A 30 10.38 9.81 -19.76
CA GLN A 30 11.62 9.19 -19.31
C GLN A 30 11.51 8.47 -17.98
N ILE A 31 10.52 8.83 -17.15
CA ILE A 31 10.30 8.25 -15.82
C ILE A 31 8.82 7.92 -15.71
N LEU A 32 8.52 6.65 -15.40
CA LEU A 32 7.17 6.20 -15.05
C LEU A 32 6.99 6.27 -13.53
N THR A 33 5.83 6.68 -13.07
CA THR A 33 5.47 6.62 -11.64
C THR A 33 3.98 6.33 -11.47
N GLY A 34 3.61 5.84 -10.31
CA GLY A 34 2.22 5.57 -9.97
C GLY A 34 1.94 4.10 -9.82
N THR A 35 0.79 3.71 -10.36
CA THR A 35 -0.02 2.50 -10.12
C THR A 35 -0.43 2.34 -8.65
N THR A 36 -1.56 1.73 -8.41
CA THR A 36 -2.07 1.46 -7.05
C THR A 36 -2.04 -0.03 -6.75
N LEU A 37 -2.61 -0.85 -7.62
CA LEU A 37 -2.71 -2.29 -7.40
C LEU A 37 -1.36 -2.99 -7.64
N SER A 38 -1.04 -3.94 -6.78
CA SER A 38 0.25 -4.66 -6.86
C SER A 38 0.43 -5.47 -8.14
N ASN A 39 -0.62 -6.10 -8.66
CA ASN A 39 -0.57 -6.81 -9.93
C ASN A 39 -0.33 -5.86 -11.12
N VAL A 40 -0.87 -4.65 -11.05
CA VAL A 40 -0.62 -3.59 -12.04
C VAL A 40 0.83 -3.11 -11.93
N GLY A 41 1.30 -2.82 -10.70
CA GLY A 41 2.69 -2.43 -10.45
C GLY A 41 3.72 -3.46 -10.94
N LEU A 42 3.44 -4.76 -10.73
CA LEU A 42 4.28 -5.87 -11.25
C LEU A 42 4.34 -5.87 -12.78
N ALA A 43 3.22 -5.63 -13.46
CA ALA A 43 3.19 -5.55 -14.92
C ALA A 43 3.99 -4.35 -15.45
N VAL A 44 3.85 -3.17 -14.82
CA VAL A 44 4.62 -1.96 -15.20
C VAL A 44 6.10 -2.13 -14.87
N ALA A 45 6.46 -2.77 -13.73
CA ALA A 45 7.85 -3.08 -13.39
C ALA A 45 8.52 -4.00 -14.44
N SER A 46 7.78 -5.01 -14.93
CA SER A 46 8.24 -5.87 -16.02
C SER A 46 8.42 -5.10 -17.33
N PHE A 47 7.47 -4.22 -17.67
CA PHE A 47 7.57 -3.35 -18.83
C PHE A 47 8.79 -2.41 -18.72
N ALA A 48 9.00 -1.79 -17.57
CA ALA A 48 10.11 -0.87 -17.29
C ALA A 48 11.46 -1.58 -17.50
N ALA A 49 11.60 -2.81 -17.01
CA ALA A 49 12.81 -3.61 -17.22
C ALA A 49 13.05 -3.96 -18.68
N GLN A 50 12.02 -4.32 -19.44
CA GLN A 50 12.12 -4.68 -20.85
C GLN A 50 12.45 -3.48 -21.75
N ASN A 51 11.98 -2.29 -21.38
CA ASN A 51 12.14 -1.07 -22.15
C ASN A 51 13.24 -0.14 -21.60
N GLN A 52 13.93 -0.55 -20.52
CA GLN A 52 15.00 0.21 -19.88
C GLN A 52 14.56 1.65 -19.52
N VAL A 53 13.41 1.75 -18.87
CA VAL A 53 12.86 3.01 -18.37
C VAL A 53 12.74 2.96 -16.85
N LEU A 54 13.03 4.06 -16.17
CA LEU A 54 12.89 4.13 -14.71
C LEU A 54 11.42 4.08 -14.31
N TYR A 55 11.09 3.23 -13.34
CA TYR A 55 9.77 3.16 -12.74
C TYR A 55 9.84 3.37 -11.22
N LEU A 56 9.21 4.42 -10.73
CA LEU A 56 8.97 4.64 -9.31
C LEU A 56 7.58 4.13 -8.94
N ALA A 57 7.51 2.91 -8.41
CA ALA A 57 6.30 2.29 -7.90
C ALA A 57 5.85 3.04 -6.63
N ALA A 58 4.89 3.94 -6.78
CA ALA A 58 4.47 4.85 -5.71
C ALA A 58 3.61 4.12 -4.66
N GLU A 59 2.58 3.40 -5.08
CA GLU A 59 1.58 2.78 -4.21
C GLU A 59 1.61 1.23 -4.11
N PRO A 60 2.12 0.47 -5.08
CA PRO A 60 2.09 -0.99 -5.01
C PRO A 60 2.83 -1.54 -3.81
N LEU A 61 2.16 -2.37 -2.99
CA LEU A 61 2.67 -2.82 -1.70
C LEU A 61 3.29 -4.22 -1.72
N ALA A 62 2.95 -5.08 -2.71
CA ALA A 62 3.47 -6.45 -2.75
C ALA A 62 4.99 -6.48 -2.70
N ASP A 63 5.54 -7.37 -1.88
CA ASP A 63 7.00 -7.57 -1.74
C ASP A 63 7.64 -7.94 -3.08
N ALA A 64 6.91 -8.70 -3.90
CA ALA A 64 7.36 -9.13 -5.22
C ALA A 64 7.80 -7.98 -6.15
N VAL A 65 7.28 -6.76 -5.97
CA VAL A 65 7.60 -5.60 -6.82
C VAL A 65 9.10 -5.28 -6.80
N THR A 66 9.74 -5.41 -5.65
CA THR A 66 11.17 -5.13 -5.48
C THR A 66 12.01 -6.33 -5.04
N LEU A 67 11.38 -7.47 -4.70
CA LEU A 67 12.08 -8.70 -4.34
C LEU A 67 12.03 -9.72 -5.49
N GLN A 68 11.01 -10.61 -5.51
CA GLN A 68 10.97 -11.75 -6.45
C GLN A 68 10.93 -11.33 -7.93
N SER A 69 10.24 -10.21 -8.23
CA SER A 69 10.17 -9.61 -9.56
C SER A 69 10.97 -8.31 -9.65
N GLY A 70 11.75 -8.01 -8.60
CA GLY A 70 12.58 -6.82 -8.54
C GLY A 70 13.58 -6.74 -9.68
N ASN A 71 13.81 -5.55 -10.16
CA ASN A 71 14.78 -5.26 -11.21
C ASN A 71 15.39 -3.88 -10.98
N ARG A 72 16.52 -3.60 -11.61
CA ARG A 72 17.27 -2.36 -11.40
C ARG A 72 16.57 -1.07 -11.83
N TYR A 73 15.51 -1.19 -12.62
CA TYR A 73 14.75 -0.04 -13.15
C TYR A 73 13.56 0.33 -12.25
N THR A 74 13.28 -0.48 -11.20
CA THR A 74 12.10 -0.30 -10.35
C THR A 74 12.51 0.07 -8.94
N PHE A 75 11.96 1.18 -8.45
CA PHE A 75 12.07 1.64 -7.06
C PHE A 75 10.67 1.67 -6.44
N ARG A 76 10.55 1.35 -5.14
CA ARG A 76 9.28 1.41 -4.43
C ARG A 76 9.33 2.50 -3.36
N LEU A 77 8.27 3.29 -3.26
CA LEU A 77 8.18 4.37 -2.30
C LEU A 77 7.54 3.95 -0.97
N ARG A 78 6.41 3.25 -1.01
CA ARG A 78 5.69 2.83 0.20
C ARG A 78 6.28 1.60 0.88
N PRO A 79 6.06 1.43 2.21
CA PRO A 79 6.40 0.19 2.91
C PRO A 79 5.72 -1.02 2.26
N SER A 80 6.45 -2.13 2.16
CA SER A 80 5.93 -3.37 1.58
C SER A 80 4.91 -4.07 2.47
N THR A 81 4.23 -5.09 1.90
CA THR A 81 3.33 -5.98 2.65
C THR A 81 4.03 -6.60 3.87
N TYR A 82 5.27 -7.07 3.72
CA TYR A 82 6.06 -7.60 4.83
C TYR A 82 6.29 -6.54 5.92
N MET A 83 6.71 -5.33 5.54
CA MET A 83 6.98 -4.26 6.51
C MET A 83 5.73 -3.89 7.29
N GLN A 84 4.58 -3.75 6.62
CA GLN A 84 3.32 -3.42 7.27
C GLN A 84 2.80 -4.58 8.14
N ALA A 85 2.89 -5.82 7.65
CA ALA A 85 2.52 -7.00 8.44
C ALA A 85 3.40 -7.13 9.70
N ALA A 86 4.71 -6.84 9.58
CA ALA A 86 5.62 -6.84 10.72
C ALA A 86 5.27 -5.79 11.77
N MET A 87 4.92 -4.56 11.35
CA MET A 87 4.46 -3.51 12.28
C MET A 87 3.22 -3.94 13.06
N LEU A 88 2.23 -4.53 12.39
CA LEU A 88 1.03 -5.03 13.09
C LEU A 88 1.35 -6.23 13.98
N ALA A 89 2.18 -7.15 13.53
CA ALA A 89 2.55 -8.33 14.30
C ALA A 89 3.29 -7.98 15.59
N GLU A 90 4.16 -6.95 15.59
CA GLU A 90 4.83 -6.48 16.80
C GLU A 90 3.88 -6.00 17.88
N LEU A 91 2.73 -5.44 17.50
CA LEU A 91 1.70 -4.99 18.45
C LEU A 91 0.69 -6.11 18.75
N ALA A 92 0.38 -6.95 17.77
CA ALA A 92 -0.60 -8.03 17.92
C ALA A 92 -0.06 -9.21 18.74
N VAL A 93 1.26 -9.38 18.84
CA VAL A 93 1.90 -10.50 19.55
C VAL A 93 1.53 -10.57 21.03
N ASP A 94 1.25 -9.43 21.65
CA ASP A 94 0.85 -9.35 23.06
C ASP A 94 -0.64 -9.65 23.31
N ASN A 95 -1.43 -9.78 22.24
CA ASN A 95 -2.83 -10.16 22.35
C ASN A 95 -2.94 -11.63 22.77
N PRO A 96 -3.77 -11.99 23.79
CA PRO A 96 -3.87 -13.35 24.30
C PRO A 96 -4.55 -14.35 23.35
N ALA A 97 -5.19 -13.90 22.27
CA ALA A 97 -5.91 -14.75 21.33
C ALA A 97 -4.99 -15.85 20.76
N THR A 98 -5.52 -17.06 20.72
CA THR A 98 -4.83 -18.24 20.15
C THR A 98 -5.50 -18.74 18.88
N ARG A 99 -6.76 -18.40 18.65
CA ARG A 99 -7.54 -18.80 17.46
C ARG A 99 -7.65 -17.62 16.49
N TRP A 100 -6.86 -17.67 15.44
CA TRP A 100 -6.78 -16.59 14.44
C TRP A 100 -7.38 -16.99 13.10
N ALA A 101 -8.08 -16.05 12.48
CA ALA A 101 -8.52 -16.19 11.10
C ALA A 101 -7.98 -15.04 10.25
N THR A 102 -8.03 -15.21 8.93
CA THR A 102 -7.61 -14.17 7.98
C THR A 102 -8.66 -13.95 6.90
N ILE A 103 -8.75 -12.72 6.41
CA ILE A 103 -9.51 -12.37 5.20
C ILE A 103 -8.70 -11.40 4.35
N ALA A 104 -8.51 -11.73 3.08
CA ALA A 104 -7.68 -10.94 2.16
C ALA A 104 -8.17 -11.08 0.71
N PRO A 105 -8.05 -10.04 -0.11
CA PRO A 105 -8.37 -10.15 -1.53
C PRO A 105 -7.39 -11.11 -2.22
N ASN A 106 -7.93 -11.99 -3.07
CA ASN A 106 -7.18 -13.08 -3.70
C ASN A 106 -6.31 -12.59 -4.86
N TYR A 107 -5.24 -11.85 -4.56
CA TYR A 107 -4.19 -11.45 -5.51
C TYR A 107 -2.87 -11.19 -4.76
N ALA A 108 -1.79 -10.81 -5.47
CA ALA A 108 -0.43 -10.73 -4.92
C ALA A 108 -0.35 -10.00 -3.56
N TYR A 109 -0.93 -8.81 -3.43
CA TYR A 109 -0.93 -8.03 -2.18
C TYR A 109 -1.55 -8.82 -1.02
N GLY A 110 -2.76 -9.35 -1.18
CA GLY A 110 -3.45 -10.07 -0.11
C GLY A 110 -2.73 -11.35 0.28
N GLN A 111 -2.27 -12.12 -0.71
CA GLN A 111 -1.55 -13.38 -0.49
C GLN A 111 -0.23 -13.16 0.26
N GLU A 112 0.56 -12.17 -0.15
CA GLU A 112 1.84 -11.85 0.50
C GLU A 112 1.63 -11.28 1.90
N ALA A 113 0.64 -10.41 2.12
CA ALA A 113 0.33 -9.85 3.42
C ALA A 113 -0.05 -10.94 4.43
N VAL A 114 -0.95 -11.86 4.05
CA VAL A 114 -1.35 -12.99 4.91
C VAL A 114 -0.18 -13.93 5.17
N ALA A 115 0.61 -14.24 4.14
CA ALA A 115 1.78 -15.10 4.29
C ALA A 115 2.81 -14.50 5.26
N ALA A 116 3.12 -13.21 5.12
CA ALA A 116 4.05 -12.49 5.98
C ALA A 116 3.55 -12.44 7.43
N PHE A 117 2.30 -12.02 7.65
CA PHE A 117 1.72 -11.93 9.00
C PHE A 117 1.68 -13.30 9.69
N LYS A 118 1.22 -14.34 8.99
CA LYS A 118 1.20 -15.71 9.52
C LYS A 118 2.58 -16.22 9.86
N ALA A 119 3.58 -15.99 9.01
CA ALA A 119 4.95 -16.41 9.26
C ALA A 119 5.52 -15.76 10.54
N ILE A 120 5.38 -14.43 10.66
CA ILE A 120 5.88 -13.67 11.82
C ILE A 120 5.15 -14.08 13.10
N MET A 121 3.81 -14.13 13.07
CA MET A 121 3.02 -14.49 14.24
C MET A 121 3.27 -15.94 14.68
N SER A 122 3.36 -16.90 13.75
CA SER A 122 3.63 -18.31 14.09
C SER A 122 5.02 -18.52 14.67
N GLU A 123 6.02 -17.72 14.27
CA GLU A 123 7.35 -17.75 14.86
C GLU A 123 7.34 -17.21 16.30
N LYS A 124 6.68 -16.07 16.53
CA LYS A 124 6.60 -15.38 17.83
C LYS A 124 5.64 -16.04 18.81
N ARG A 125 4.55 -16.60 18.29
CA ARG A 125 3.43 -17.20 19.02
C ARG A 125 3.09 -18.59 18.45
N PRO A 126 3.90 -19.61 18.72
CA PRO A 126 3.69 -20.98 18.23
C PRO A 126 2.41 -21.65 18.77
N ASP A 127 1.75 -21.03 19.74
CA ASP A 127 0.45 -21.44 20.29
C ASP A 127 -0.74 -21.01 19.41
N ILE A 128 -0.53 -20.20 18.37
CA ILE A 128 -1.60 -19.75 17.48
C ILE A 128 -2.09 -20.89 16.57
N GLU A 129 -3.39 -21.08 16.55
CA GLU A 129 -4.12 -21.92 15.59
C GLU A 129 -4.78 -21.03 14.53
N TRP A 130 -4.48 -21.27 13.25
CA TRP A 130 -5.13 -20.60 12.12
C TRP A 130 -6.41 -21.34 11.76
N VAL A 131 -7.56 -20.83 12.26
CA VAL A 131 -8.84 -21.53 12.21
C VAL A 131 -9.67 -21.24 10.96
N GLY A 132 -9.33 -20.24 10.18
CA GLY A 132 -10.04 -19.90 8.94
C GLY A 132 -9.26 -18.93 8.05
N GLU A 133 -9.45 -19.07 6.73
CA GLU A 133 -8.90 -18.17 5.73
C GLU A 133 -9.96 -17.88 4.68
N GLN A 134 -10.24 -16.61 4.41
CA GLN A 134 -11.18 -16.18 3.38
C GLN A 134 -10.45 -15.40 2.29
N TRP A 135 -10.74 -15.73 1.06
CA TRP A 135 -10.06 -15.19 -0.11
C TRP A 135 -11.06 -14.64 -1.14
N PRO A 136 -11.80 -13.56 -0.83
CA PRO A 136 -12.68 -12.93 -1.80
C PRO A 136 -11.93 -12.48 -3.05
N ALA A 137 -12.61 -12.51 -4.18
CA ALA A 137 -12.09 -11.90 -5.40
C ALA A 137 -11.95 -10.38 -5.19
N LEU A 138 -10.89 -9.79 -5.73
CA LEU A 138 -10.63 -8.35 -5.62
C LEU A 138 -11.83 -7.53 -6.12
N PHE A 139 -12.29 -6.58 -5.30
CA PHE A 139 -13.46 -5.71 -5.53
C PHE A 139 -14.79 -6.44 -5.70
N ASN A 140 -14.87 -7.69 -5.28
CA ASN A 140 -16.07 -8.50 -5.45
C ASN A 140 -16.31 -9.45 -4.27
N ILE A 141 -16.21 -8.94 -3.05
CA ILE A 141 -16.51 -9.71 -1.84
C ILE A 141 -17.99 -10.10 -1.76
N ASP A 142 -18.28 -11.36 -1.45
CA ASP A 142 -19.55 -11.80 -0.89
C ASP A 142 -19.46 -11.72 0.64
N ALA A 143 -19.68 -10.51 1.18
CA ALA A 143 -19.49 -10.26 2.60
C ALA A 143 -20.35 -11.18 3.49
N GLY A 144 -21.55 -11.54 3.04
CA GLY A 144 -22.43 -12.46 3.76
C GLY A 144 -21.85 -13.85 3.91
N ALA A 145 -21.28 -14.40 2.83
CA ALA A 145 -20.64 -15.72 2.83
C ALA A 145 -19.33 -15.71 3.65
N GLU A 146 -18.49 -14.70 3.44
CA GLU A 146 -17.19 -14.59 4.12
C GLU A 146 -17.35 -14.39 5.63
N VAL A 147 -18.25 -13.48 6.06
CA VAL A 147 -18.54 -13.25 7.48
C VAL A 147 -19.15 -14.50 8.12
N GLN A 148 -20.05 -15.22 7.44
CA GLN A 148 -20.60 -16.47 7.93
C GLN A 148 -19.53 -17.54 8.12
N ALA A 149 -18.60 -17.67 7.17
CA ALA A 149 -17.51 -18.65 7.23
C ALA A 149 -16.53 -18.31 8.36
N LEU A 150 -16.19 -17.02 8.54
CA LEU A 150 -15.37 -16.57 9.66
C LEU A 150 -16.07 -16.85 11.01
N ALA A 151 -17.34 -16.48 11.16
CA ALA A 151 -18.09 -16.72 12.39
C ALA A 151 -18.17 -18.22 12.73
N ALA A 152 -18.35 -19.10 11.73
CA ALA A 152 -18.36 -20.55 11.92
C ALA A 152 -17.01 -21.12 12.37
N ALA A 153 -15.91 -20.45 12.10
CA ALA A 153 -14.57 -20.82 12.56
C ALA A 153 -14.31 -20.40 14.02
N GLU A 154 -15.18 -19.58 14.61
CA GLU A 154 -15.08 -19.08 15.99
C GLU A 154 -13.70 -18.49 16.31
N PRO A 155 -13.19 -17.49 15.54
CA PRO A 155 -11.92 -16.88 15.80
C PRO A 155 -11.97 -15.95 17.01
N GLU A 156 -10.89 -15.91 17.79
CA GLU A 156 -10.66 -14.91 18.84
C GLU A 156 -10.01 -13.64 18.26
N ALA A 157 -9.33 -13.79 17.11
CA ALA A 157 -8.71 -12.68 16.39
C ALA A 157 -8.80 -12.86 14.87
N ILE A 158 -8.87 -11.72 14.15
CA ILE A 158 -8.91 -11.67 12.69
C ILE A 158 -7.82 -10.75 12.19
N PHE A 159 -7.03 -11.20 11.21
CA PHE A 159 -6.20 -10.35 10.38
C PHE A 159 -6.93 -10.04 9.07
N ASN A 160 -7.31 -8.78 8.92
CA ASN A 160 -8.01 -8.27 7.73
C ASN A 160 -7.05 -7.54 6.80
N VAL A 161 -7.19 -7.82 5.51
CA VAL A 161 -6.41 -7.18 4.43
C VAL A 161 -7.34 -6.61 3.34
N THR A 162 -8.65 -6.65 3.56
CA THR A 162 -9.60 -6.02 2.62
C THR A 162 -9.48 -4.49 2.67
N PHE A 163 -9.78 -3.83 1.58
CA PHE A 163 -9.71 -2.37 1.45
C PHE A 163 -10.81 -1.85 0.52
N GLY A 164 -10.99 -0.53 0.48
CA GLY A 164 -11.98 0.11 -0.38
C GLY A 164 -13.41 -0.35 -0.10
N ALA A 165 -14.19 -0.56 -1.15
CA ALA A 165 -15.57 -0.99 -1.04
C ALA A 165 -15.75 -2.38 -0.41
N ASP A 166 -14.76 -3.27 -0.57
CA ASP A 166 -14.82 -4.61 0.04
C ASP A 166 -14.62 -4.54 1.56
N LEU A 167 -13.76 -3.64 2.05
CA LEU A 167 -13.64 -3.35 3.48
C LEU A 167 -14.96 -2.84 4.05
N ALA A 168 -15.59 -1.86 3.38
CA ALA A 168 -16.85 -1.30 3.85
C ALA A 168 -17.96 -2.35 3.95
N ARG A 169 -18.06 -3.24 2.96
CA ARG A 169 -19.01 -4.36 2.99
C ARG A 169 -18.71 -5.35 4.12
N PHE A 170 -17.44 -5.67 4.32
CA PHE A 170 -16.98 -6.57 5.38
C PHE A 170 -17.28 -6.01 6.77
N VAL A 171 -17.00 -4.71 6.99
CA VAL A 171 -17.26 -4.02 8.26
C VAL A 171 -18.75 -4.02 8.55
N ARG A 172 -19.60 -3.60 7.62
CA ARG A 172 -21.07 -3.54 7.80
C ARG A 172 -21.65 -4.90 8.11
N GLU A 173 -21.37 -5.88 7.26
CA GLU A 173 -21.90 -7.24 7.43
C GLU A 173 -21.38 -7.90 8.72
N GLY A 174 -20.10 -7.72 9.05
CA GLY A 174 -19.51 -8.25 10.27
C GLY A 174 -20.08 -7.61 11.53
N THR A 175 -20.35 -6.31 11.52
CA THR A 175 -21.00 -5.58 12.60
C THR A 175 -22.45 -6.04 12.77
N ASP A 176 -23.23 -6.12 11.70
CA ASP A 176 -24.63 -6.54 11.73
C ASP A 176 -24.80 -7.96 12.29
N ARG A 177 -23.82 -8.83 12.08
CA ARG A 177 -23.81 -10.21 12.59
C ARG A 177 -23.06 -10.40 13.90
N GLY A 178 -22.54 -9.34 14.49
CA GLY A 178 -21.82 -9.41 15.78
C GLY A 178 -20.45 -10.09 15.69
N LEU A 179 -19.85 -10.21 14.50
CA LEU A 179 -18.54 -10.88 14.33
C LEU A 179 -17.45 -10.24 15.17
N PHE A 180 -17.51 -8.93 15.36
CA PHE A 180 -16.44 -8.14 16.00
C PHE A 180 -16.66 -7.90 17.50
N GLU A 181 -17.80 -8.30 18.10
CA GLU A 181 -18.14 -7.99 19.50
C GLU A 181 -17.13 -8.51 20.53
N ASN A 182 -16.51 -9.67 20.27
CA ASN A 182 -15.52 -10.30 21.14
C ASN A 182 -14.27 -10.76 20.37
N THR A 183 -14.05 -10.22 19.20
CA THR A 183 -12.95 -10.60 18.30
C THR A 183 -11.97 -9.45 18.19
N PHE A 184 -10.71 -9.69 18.53
CA PHE A 184 -9.64 -8.73 18.23
C PHE A 184 -9.41 -8.65 16.72
N VAL A 185 -9.36 -7.45 16.17
CA VAL A 185 -9.11 -7.28 14.74
C VAL A 185 -7.85 -6.45 14.54
N THR A 186 -6.95 -6.97 13.72
CA THR A 186 -5.82 -6.21 13.17
C THR A 186 -5.96 -6.11 11.65
N SER A 187 -5.69 -4.93 11.08
CA SER A 187 -6.02 -4.67 9.69
C SER A 187 -5.02 -3.78 8.97
N LEU A 188 -4.62 -4.20 7.77
CA LEU A 188 -3.84 -3.35 6.89
C LEU A 188 -4.74 -2.29 6.23
N LEU A 189 -4.19 -1.08 6.08
CA LEU A 189 -4.74 0.05 5.34
C LEU A 189 -6.05 0.65 5.89
N THR A 190 -6.75 0.00 6.83
CA THR A 190 -8.05 0.48 7.33
C THR A 190 -7.99 1.88 7.92
N GLY A 191 -6.83 2.29 8.48
CA GLY A 191 -6.63 3.65 9.00
C GLY A 191 -6.21 4.69 7.95
N GLU A 192 -6.27 4.37 6.67
CA GLU A 192 -6.09 5.34 5.59
C GLU A 192 -7.42 6.08 5.34
N PRO A 193 -7.42 7.43 5.26
CA PRO A 193 -8.65 8.19 5.08
C PRO A 193 -9.51 7.72 3.90
N GLU A 194 -8.89 7.31 2.81
CA GLU A 194 -9.58 6.77 1.63
C GLU A 194 -10.52 5.62 1.96
N TYR A 195 -10.23 4.87 3.01
CA TYR A 195 -10.95 3.64 3.38
C TYR A 195 -11.80 3.80 4.63
N ILE A 196 -11.37 4.67 5.58
CA ILE A 196 -12.12 4.88 6.83
C ILE A 196 -13.22 5.93 6.68
N ASP A 197 -12.98 7.02 5.93
CA ASP A 197 -13.95 8.11 5.77
C ASP A 197 -15.31 7.65 5.20
N PRO A 198 -15.36 6.75 4.19
CA PRO A 198 -16.64 6.27 3.66
C PRO A 198 -17.47 5.44 4.63
N LEU A 199 -16.90 5.05 5.77
CA LEU A 199 -17.60 4.33 6.83
C LEU A 199 -18.31 5.26 7.80
N GLU A 200 -17.90 6.54 7.88
CA GLU A 200 -18.49 7.52 8.78
C GLU A 200 -18.69 6.95 10.21
N ASP A 201 -19.93 6.95 10.73
CA ASP A 201 -20.27 6.40 12.05
C ASP A 201 -20.18 4.86 12.12
N GLU A 202 -20.00 4.18 10.98
CA GLU A 202 -19.80 2.72 10.91
C GLU A 202 -18.34 2.32 11.02
N ALA A 203 -17.41 3.28 11.14
CA ALA A 203 -15.99 3.01 11.29
C ALA A 203 -15.73 2.12 12.54
N PRO A 204 -14.98 1.02 12.38
CA PRO A 204 -14.80 0.09 13.48
C PRO A 204 -13.92 0.71 14.59
N GLU A 205 -14.36 0.60 15.82
CA GLU A 205 -13.60 1.02 17.00
C GLU A 205 -12.77 -0.13 17.57
N GLY A 206 -11.60 0.21 18.11
CA GLY A 206 -10.73 -0.76 18.81
C GLY A 206 -9.91 -1.68 17.88
N TRP A 207 -10.00 -1.53 16.58
CA TRP A 207 -9.12 -2.26 15.66
C TRP A 207 -7.70 -1.73 15.71
N LEU A 208 -6.72 -2.63 15.62
CA LEU A 208 -5.32 -2.29 15.42
C LEU A 208 -5.04 -2.19 13.91
N VAL A 209 -4.70 -1.01 13.41
CA VAL A 209 -4.64 -0.77 11.97
C VAL A 209 -3.33 -0.13 11.52
N THR A 210 -2.90 -0.40 10.29
CA THR A 210 -2.02 0.52 9.58
C THR A 210 -2.85 1.61 8.92
N GLY A 211 -2.29 2.83 8.81
CA GLY A 211 -3.04 3.94 8.25
C GLY A 211 -2.23 5.22 8.15
N TYR A 212 -2.94 6.31 7.92
CA TYR A 212 -2.38 7.64 7.80
C TYR A 212 -3.15 8.62 8.71
N PRO A 213 -2.71 8.78 9.97
CA PRO A 213 -3.35 9.66 10.93
C PRO A 213 -2.97 11.14 10.67
N TRP A 214 -3.43 11.67 9.56
CA TRP A 214 -3.05 12.97 9.00
C TRP A 214 -3.20 14.14 9.99
N ASP A 215 -4.17 14.07 10.91
CA ASP A 215 -4.49 15.09 11.91
C ASP A 215 -3.73 14.91 13.25
N LYS A 216 -2.89 13.88 13.37
CA LYS A 216 -2.14 13.54 14.59
C LYS A 216 -0.62 13.70 14.44
N ILE A 217 -0.14 14.01 13.24
CA ILE A 217 1.28 14.22 12.99
C ILE A 217 1.62 15.66 13.37
N ASP A 218 2.50 15.84 14.34
CA ASP A 218 2.85 17.13 14.95
C ASP A 218 4.25 17.63 14.53
N ASP A 219 4.90 16.96 13.58
CA ASP A 219 6.15 17.45 13.02
C ASP A 219 5.95 18.80 12.33
N PRO A 220 6.77 19.84 12.63
CA PRO A 220 6.56 21.19 12.08
C PRO A 220 6.59 21.26 10.56
N ALA A 221 7.40 20.43 9.87
CA ALA A 221 7.46 20.40 8.41
C ALA A 221 6.17 19.78 7.83
N TYR A 222 5.67 18.75 8.49
CA TYR A 222 4.39 18.15 8.12
C TYR A 222 3.22 19.12 8.34
N VAL A 223 3.15 19.79 9.49
CA VAL A 223 2.07 20.75 9.79
C VAL A 223 2.06 21.88 8.76
N ALA A 224 3.23 22.45 8.42
CA ALA A 224 3.31 23.49 7.41
C ALA A 224 2.82 23.01 6.03
N TRP A 225 3.17 21.78 5.64
CA TRP A 225 2.69 21.17 4.41
C TRP A 225 1.17 20.90 4.43
N LEU A 226 0.65 20.46 5.58
CA LEU A 226 -0.79 20.22 5.78
C LEU A 226 -1.58 21.53 5.65
N ASP A 227 -1.11 22.62 6.27
CA ASP A 227 -1.73 23.93 6.17
C ASP A 227 -1.77 24.42 4.71
N ASP A 228 -0.65 24.32 3.99
CA ASP A 228 -0.56 24.66 2.57
C ASP A 228 -1.52 23.79 1.70
N TYR A 229 -1.63 22.52 2.03
CA TYR A 229 -2.53 21.59 1.33
C TYR A 229 -4.00 22.00 1.53
N GLN A 230 -4.38 22.25 2.79
CA GLN A 230 -5.75 22.66 3.14
C GLN A 230 -6.13 24.02 2.55
N GLU A 231 -5.21 25.01 2.58
CA GLU A 231 -5.43 26.30 1.94
C GLU A 231 -5.67 26.17 0.43
N ARG A 232 -4.92 25.27 -0.22
CA ARG A 232 -4.96 25.11 -1.67
C ARG A 232 -6.18 24.33 -2.18
N TYR A 233 -6.60 23.29 -1.43
CA TYR A 233 -7.59 22.33 -1.90
C TYR A 233 -8.92 22.38 -1.14
N ASP A 234 -9.01 23.16 -0.06
CA ASP A 234 -10.16 23.21 0.87
C ASP A 234 -10.57 21.81 1.36
N ASP A 235 -9.55 20.95 1.57
CA ASP A 235 -9.70 19.54 1.97
C ASP A 235 -8.42 19.07 2.66
N TYR A 236 -8.45 17.89 3.31
CA TYR A 236 -7.28 17.29 3.93
C TYR A 236 -6.65 16.22 3.04
N PRO A 237 -5.32 15.97 3.20
CA PRO A 237 -4.63 15.00 2.36
C PRO A 237 -5.02 13.57 2.73
N ARG A 238 -5.20 12.72 1.72
CA ARG A 238 -5.26 11.27 1.85
C ARG A 238 -3.86 10.69 1.68
N ILE A 239 -3.71 9.37 1.86
CA ILE A 239 -2.39 8.74 1.71
C ILE A 239 -1.83 8.95 0.29
N GLY A 240 -2.66 8.86 -0.74
CA GLY A 240 -2.25 9.13 -2.12
C GLY A 240 -1.71 10.55 -2.34
N SER A 241 -2.18 11.54 -1.58
CA SER A 241 -1.70 12.94 -1.68
C SER A 241 -0.24 13.06 -1.26
N ILE A 242 0.11 12.52 -0.07
CA ILE A 242 1.48 12.59 0.44
C ILE A 242 2.43 11.66 -0.33
N VAL A 243 1.95 10.50 -0.75
CA VAL A 243 2.72 9.56 -1.58
C VAL A 243 3.05 10.18 -2.93
N GLY A 244 2.08 10.81 -3.60
CA GLY A 244 2.30 11.53 -4.86
C GLY A 244 3.27 12.70 -4.69
N TYR A 245 3.13 13.47 -3.61
CA TYR A 245 4.08 14.55 -3.28
C TYR A 245 5.50 14.00 -3.12
N ASN A 246 5.68 12.95 -2.33
CA ASN A 246 6.98 12.33 -2.09
C ASN A 246 7.58 11.71 -3.37
N ALA A 247 6.75 11.14 -4.25
CA ALA A 247 7.21 10.62 -5.54
C ALA A 247 7.82 11.72 -6.42
N ILE A 248 7.17 12.89 -6.48
CA ILE A 248 7.69 14.04 -7.24
C ILE A 248 8.96 14.60 -6.58
N LYS A 249 9.05 14.62 -5.26
CA LYS A 249 10.27 15.04 -4.54
C LYS A 249 11.44 14.11 -4.83
N ALA A 250 11.23 12.79 -4.84
CA ALA A 250 12.24 11.80 -5.18
C ALA A 250 12.74 11.97 -6.63
N ILE A 251 11.82 12.12 -7.58
CA ILE A 251 12.14 12.34 -9.00
C ILE A 251 12.90 13.65 -9.19
N ALA A 252 12.48 14.73 -8.53
CA ALA A 252 13.14 16.02 -8.59
C ALA A 252 14.59 15.94 -8.06
N ALA A 253 14.80 15.30 -6.90
CA ALA A 253 16.12 15.12 -6.32
C ALA A 253 17.06 14.30 -7.25
N ALA A 254 16.55 13.24 -7.87
CA ALA A 254 17.32 12.46 -8.83
C ALA A 254 17.72 13.30 -10.07
N LEU A 255 16.79 14.09 -10.61
CA LEU A 255 17.07 14.98 -11.74
C LEU A 255 18.03 16.12 -11.39
N GLU A 256 17.95 16.66 -10.18
CA GLU A 256 18.92 17.66 -9.71
C GLU A 256 20.32 17.05 -9.58
N ALA A 257 20.43 15.82 -9.05
CA ALA A 257 21.70 15.12 -8.91
C ALA A 257 22.35 14.78 -10.27
N THR A 258 21.54 14.51 -11.31
CA THR A 258 22.05 14.29 -12.68
C THR A 258 22.29 15.60 -13.44
N GLY A 259 22.01 16.78 -12.86
CA GLY A 259 22.07 18.05 -13.58
C GLY A 259 21.01 18.19 -14.67
N GLY A 260 19.91 17.44 -14.57
CA GLY A 260 18.83 17.41 -15.54
C GLY A 260 19.01 16.38 -16.67
N GLU A 261 20.05 15.55 -16.61
CA GLU A 261 20.20 14.43 -17.54
C GLU A 261 19.16 13.35 -17.25
N THR A 262 18.57 12.80 -18.31
CA THR A 262 17.52 11.77 -18.23
C THR A 262 17.98 10.42 -18.75
N ASP A 263 19.30 10.21 -18.88
CA ASP A 263 19.86 8.89 -19.13
C ASP A 263 19.46 7.93 -18.00
N VAL A 264 18.94 6.76 -18.36
CA VAL A 264 18.34 5.84 -17.37
C VAL A 264 19.37 5.33 -16.36
N GLU A 265 20.62 5.10 -16.78
CA GLU A 265 21.67 4.64 -15.88
C GLU A 265 22.07 5.75 -14.88
N ALA A 266 22.15 7.00 -15.35
CA ALA A 266 22.40 8.15 -14.49
C ALA A 266 21.27 8.34 -13.48
N LEU A 267 20.00 8.18 -13.89
CA LEU A 267 18.85 8.26 -13.01
C LEU A 267 18.84 7.14 -11.96
N ILE A 268 19.17 5.90 -12.35
CA ILE A 268 19.27 4.77 -11.40
C ILE A 268 20.32 5.02 -10.32
N GLU A 269 21.50 5.47 -10.72
CA GLU A 269 22.58 5.80 -9.76
C GLU A 269 22.21 6.99 -8.87
N ALA A 270 21.54 8.00 -9.43
CA ALA A 270 21.00 9.11 -8.64
C ALA A 270 19.96 8.61 -7.61
N MET A 271 18.95 7.85 -8.03
CA MET A 271 17.94 7.31 -7.12
C MET A 271 18.52 6.48 -5.96
N ARG A 272 19.64 5.80 -6.17
CA ARG A 272 20.32 5.01 -5.14
C ARG A 272 21.14 5.84 -4.15
N SER A 273 21.39 7.08 -4.44
CA SER A 273 22.34 7.91 -3.70
C SER A 273 21.76 9.20 -3.14
N VAL A 274 20.59 9.64 -3.64
CA VAL A 274 19.96 10.88 -3.18
C VAL A 274 19.18 10.68 -1.90
N THR A 275 19.25 11.68 -1.04
CA THR A 275 18.25 11.92 0.00
C THR A 275 17.37 13.08 -0.46
N PHE A 276 16.12 13.07 0.00
CA PHE A 276 15.16 14.13 -0.34
C PHE A 276 14.24 14.44 0.83
N GLU A 277 14.02 15.72 1.04
CA GLU A 277 13.16 16.24 2.10
C GLU A 277 11.69 16.07 1.75
N THR A 278 10.93 15.52 2.67
CA THR A 278 9.49 15.33 2.57
C THR A 278 8.78 15.84 3.83
N PRO A 279 7.45 16.00 3.81
CA PRO A 279 6.69 16.30 5.01
C PRO A 279 6.83 15.24 6.12
N GLN A 280 7.28 14.04 5.77
CA GLN A 280 7.51 12.93 6.71
C GLN A 280 8.99 12.83 7.15
N GLY A 281 9.81 13.82 6.84
CA GLY A 281 11.25 13.87 7.08
C GLY A 281 12.09 13.56 5.86
N GLU A 282 13.39 13.39 6.07
CA GLU A 282 14.34 13.01 5.02
C GLU A 282 14.17 11.53 4.66
N LEU A 283 14.05 11.25 3.38
CA LEU A 283 13.91 9.90 2.84
C LEU A 283 15.07 9.57 1.89
N GLU A 284 15.37 8.28 1.77
CA GLU A 284 16.31 7.72 0.82
C GLU A 284 15.84 6.33 0.33
N PHE A 285 16.32 5.91 -0.82
CA PHE A 285 16.14 4.52 -1.26
C PHE A 285 17.29 3.66 -0.78
N ARG A 286 16.97 2.46 -0.26
CA ARG A 286 18.01 1.55 0.21
C ARG A 286 18.87 1.07 -0.97
N ALA A 287 20.19 1.05 -0.77
CA ALA A 287 21.13 0.70 -1.83
C ALA A 287 21.18 -0.80 -2.19
N ILE A 288 20.55 -1.64 -1.37
CA ILE A 288 20.69 -3.12 -1.47
C ILE A 288 19.52 -3.81 -2.17
N ASP A 289 18.42 -3.12 -2.41
CA ASP A 289 17.21 -3.67 -3.03
C ASP A 289 16.47 -2.68 -3.95
#